data_0eeada4f96f9bba5cc9553863df9f290
#
_entry.id   0eeada4f96f9bba5cc9553863df9f290
#
_cell.length_a   1.000
_cell.length_b   1.000
_cell.length_c   1.000
_cell.angle_alpha   90.00
_cell.angle_beta   90.00
_cell.angle_gamma   90.00
#
_symmetry.space_group_name_H-M   'P 1'
#
loop_
_entity.id
_entity.type
_entity.pdbx_description
1 polymer ?
#
loop_
_entity_poly.entity_id
_entity_poly.type
_entity_poly.pdbx_seq_one_letter_code
_entity_poly.pdbx_strand_id
1 'polypeptide(L)'
;MTTTTKTETPPEVVVPAEQPTAIAKKKSEAVVFREAALSMSHKLLDDWVGPDRANEAAGRISIALAASAANARNPQDFYDCTLESIGRVVAISALTGIMPSTGAVALAYAVPRRPRKGEKPQLQYMLSHRGINALANRAGMHMVAIPISNWDKVKTTETGEVIVEERDIDKPPKTEDELRGVMLLVKQLDTGRTVCSGWVAKSLILERRAMSDGYNYAERAGNDYAKDTDPWHKWFTEQAMKTAMHYAIGRGWCVIDDTEAVRALQADVQSDIIDGEVVRPQGRLVAKEVAE
;
A
#
# COMPACT_ATOMS: atom_id res chain seq x y z
N MET A 1 4.63 -0.86 102.79
CA MET A 1 4.32 -1.97 101.84
C MET A 1 4.09 -1.32 100.51
N THR A 2 5.07 -1.32 99.66
CA THR A 2 5.08 -0.70 98.37
C THR A 2 5.07 -1.80 97.28
N THR A 3 3.97 -1.96 96.57
CA THR A 3 3.79 -2.97 95.54
C THR A 3 4.23 -2.39 94.21
N THR A 4 5.32 -2.92 93.64
CA THR A 4 5.88 -2.55 92.34
C THR A 4 5.15 -3.37 91.28
N THR A 5 4.37 -2.70 90.40
CA THR A 5 3.71 -3.33 89.28
C THR A 5 4.71 -3.36 88.07
N LYS A 6 5.05 -4.56 87.66
CA LYS A 6 5.85 -4.83 86.43
C LYS A 6 4.96 -4.66 85.20
N THR A 7 5.30 -3.70 84.36
CA THR A 7 4.66 -3.52 83.03
C THR A 7 5.30 -4.46 82.03
N GLU A 8 4.56 -5.43 81.54
CA GLU A 8 4.98 -6.31 80.42
C GLU A 8 4.72 -5.59 79.08
N THR A 9 5.77 -5.47 78.29
CA THR A 9 5.75 -4.97 76.93
C THR A 9 5.16 -6.04 76.00
N PRO A 10 4.16 -5.70 75.11
CA PRO A 10 3.59 -6.69 74.19
C PRO A 10 4.61 -7.08 73.11
N PRO A 11 4.60 -8.31 72.58
CA PRO A 11 5.50 -8.76 71.54
C PRO A 11 5.28 -8.03 70.24
N GLU A 12 6.39 -7.58 69.64
CA GLU A 12 6.46 -6.93 68.35
C GLU A 12 6.02 -7.90 67.26
N VAL A 13 4.89 -7.63 66.59
CA VAL A 13 4.39 -8.40 65.47
C VAL A 13 5.24 -8.01 64.25
N VAL A 14 6.19 -8.86 63.89
CA VAL A 14 6.94 -8.75 62.64
C VAL A 14 5.99 -9.11 61.49
N VAL A 15 5.47 -8.09 60.83
CA VAL A 15 4.72 -8.25 59.58
C VAL A 15 5.75 -8.60 58.49
N PRO A 16 5.63 -9.75 57.81
CA PRO A 16 6.51 -10.07 56.69
C PRO A 16 6.31 -8.99 55.60
N ALA A 17 7.40 -8.36 55.19
CA ALA A 17 7.39 -7.44 54.05
C ALA A 17 6.93 -8.23 52.81
N GLU A 18 5.69 -8.01 52.36
CA GLU A 18 5.25 -8.48 51.07
C GLU A 18 6.16 -7.86 50.00
N GLN A 19 7.00 -8.70 49.42
CA GLN A 19 7.72 -8.34 48.20
C GLN A 19 6.70 -8.06 47.11
N PRO A 20 6.72 -6.88 46.46
CA PRO A 20 5.83 -6.61 45.35
C PRO A 20 6.26 -7.53 44.20
N THR A 21 5.54 -8.63 44.01
CA THR A 21 5.59 -9.42 42.81
C THR A 21 5.12 -8.49 41.69
N ALA A 22 6.09 -7.89 40.95
CA ALA A 22 5.84 -7.15 39.76
C ALA A 22 5.25 -8.12 38.74
N ILE A 23 3.91 -8.19 38.68
CA ILE A 23 3.19 -8.85 37.59
C ILE A 23 3.54 -8.07 36.34
N ALA A 24 4.49 -8.60 35.58
CA ALA A 24 4.83 -8.08 34.27
C ALA A 24 3.54 -8.13 33.43
N LYS A 25 2.88 -6.98 33.27
CA LYS A 25 1.69 -6.85 32.41
C LYS A 25 2.08 -7.32 31.02
N LYS A 26 1.50 -8.43 30.55
CA LYS A 26 1.68 -8.93 29.19
C LYS A 26 1.32 -7.80 28.24
N LYS A 27 2.30 -7.35 27.41
CA LYS A 27 2.08 -6.30 26.42
C LYS A 27 0.98 -6.76 25.47
N SER A 28 0.09 -5.84 25.06
CA SER A 28 -0.92 -6.14 24.05
C SER A 28 -0.24 -6.41 22.70
N GLU A 29 -0.86 -7.25 21.85
CA GLU A 29 -0.34 -7.59 20.53
C GLU A 29 -0.12 -6.37 19.66
N ALA A 30 -0.98 -5.35 19.78
CA ALA A 30 -0.80 -4.07 19.10
C ALA A 30 0.49 -3.35 19.51
N VAL A 31 0.88 -3.41 20.79
CA VAL A 31 2.13 -2.84 21.29
C VAL A 31 3.32 -3.61 20.75
N VAL A 32 3.26 -4.94 20.78
CA VAL A 32 4.33 -5.81 20.22
C VAL A 32 4.53 -5.56 18.74
N PHE A 33 3.44 -5.47 17.96
CA PHE A 33 3.48 -5.16 16.54
C PHE A 33 4.12 -3.79 16.27
N ARG A 34 3.72 -2.75 17.01
CA ARG A 34 4.29 -1.41 16.88
C ARG A 34 5.77 -1.39 17.21
N GLU A 35 6.20 -2.07 18.29
CA GLU A 35 7.60 -2.17 18.66
C GLU A 35 8.43 -2.94 17.61
N ALA A 36 7.85 -4.00 17.02
CA ALA A 36 8.48 -4.73 15.93
C ALA A 36 8.63 -3.84 14.67
N ALA A 37 7.58 -3.10 14.28
CA ALA A 37 7.64 -2.16 13.17
C ALA A 37 8.69 -1.07 13.42
N LEU A 38 8.76 -0.54 14.64
CA LEU A 38 9.73 0.48 15.02
C LEU A 38 11.17 -0.07 14.96
N SER A 39 11.42 -1.23 15.53
CA SER A 39 12.74 -1.88 15.51
C SER A 39 13.22 -2.18 14.09
N MET A 40 12.33 -2.69 13.24
CA MET A 40 12.65 -2.93 11.82
C MET A 40 12.90 -1.64 11.06
N SER A 41 12.15 -0.57 11.38
CA SER A 41 12.37 0.75 10.79
C SER A 41 13.77 1.28 11.06
N HIS A 42 14.22 1.27 12.31
CA HIS A 42 15.56 1.70 12.69
C HIS A 42 16.63 0.89 11.94
N LYS A 43 16.53 -0.45 12.00
CA LYS A 43 17.51 -1.32 11.36
C LYS A 43 17.69 -1.08 9.85
N LEU A 44 16.60 -0.75 9.16
CA LEU A 44 16.62 -0.56 7.70
C LEU A 44 16.93 0.87 7.29
N LEU A 45 16.58 1.86 8.11
CA LEU A 45 16.67 3.27 7.73
C LEU A 45 17.99 3.91 8.14
N ASP A 46 18.66 3.41 9.19
CA ASP A 46 19.93 3.97 9.64
C ASP A 46 20.97 3.98 8.53
N ASP A 47 21.01 2.90 7.72
CA ASP A 47 21.93 2.76 6.59
C ASP A 47 21.55 3.64 5.37
N TRP A 48 20.29 4.08 5.27
CA TRP A 48 19.77 4.69 4.04
C TRP A 48 19.56 6.19 4.14
N VAL A 49 19.13 6.68 5.31
CA VAL A 49 18.76 8.10 5.47
C VAL A 49 19.51 8.81 6.60
N GLY A 50 20.38 8.07 7.29
CA GLY A 50 21.11 8.56 8.47
C GLY A 50 20.26 8.53 9.75
N PRO A 51 20.93 8.48 10.94
CA PRO A 51 20.26 8.15 12.21
C PRO A 51 19.17 9.15 12.64
N ASP A 52 19.35 10.43 12.42
CA ASP A 52 18.38 11.46 12.84
C ASP A 52 17.07 11.36 12.04
N ARG A 53 17.17 11.21 10.71
CA ARG A 53 16.01 11.05 9.84
C ARG A 53 15.38 9.68 9.99
N ALA A 54 16.18 8.66 10.28
CA ALA A 54 15.70 7.31 10.52
C ALA A 54 14.76 7.25 11.72
N ASN A 55 15.10 7.92 12.83
CA ASN A 55 14.28 7.98 14.03
C ASN A 55 12.90 8.61 13.77
N GLU A 56 12.88 9.76 13.10
CA GLU A 56 11.60 10.42 12.75
C GLU A 56 10.76 9.55 11.81
N ALA A 57 11.35 9.04 10.73
CA ALA A 57 10.67 8.21 9.77
C ALA A 57 10.14 6.92 10.41
N ALA A 58 10.96 6.23 11.24
CA ALA A 58 10.57 5.03 11.96
C ALA A 58 9.37 5.27 12.88
N GLY A 59 9.38 6.38 13.63
CA GLY A 59 8.26 6.77 14.49
C GLY A 59 6.97 6.97 13.69
N ARG A 60 7.02 7.72 12.60
CA ARG A 60 5.86 7.99 11.74
C ARG A 60 5.31 6.73 11.09
N ILE A 61 6.18 5.88 10.54
CA ILE A 61 5.79 4.62 9.88
C ILE A 61 5.14 3.67 10.89
N SER A 62 5.74 3.51 12.08
CA SER A 62 5.18 2.62 13.11
C SER A 62 3.79 3.04 13.56
N ILE A 63 3.53 4.36 13.68
CA ILE A 63 2.21 4.90 13.99
C ILE A 63 1.23 4.64 12.84
N ALA A 64 1.64 4.85 11.60
CA ALA A 64 0.80 4.63 10.42
C ALA A 64 0.39 3.14 10.29
N LEU A 65 1.33 2.21 10.53
CA LEU A 65 1.05 0.78 10.52
C LEU A 65 0.14 0.35 11.68
N ALA A 66 0.37 0.88 12.88
CA ALA A 66 -0.49 0.61 14.02
C ALA A 66 -1.93 1.14 13.79
N ALA A 67 -2.06 2.33 13.20
CA ALA A 67 -3.36 2.87 12.82
C ALA A 67 -4.04 2.02 11.74
N SER A 68 -3.29 1.53 10.75
CA SER A 68 -3.81 0.62 9.73
C SER A 68 -4.31 -0.69 10.32
N ALA A 69 -3.55 -1.28 11.26
CA ALA A 69 -3.95 -2.48 11.98
C ALA A 69 -5.21 -2.25 12.84
N ALA A 70 -5.28 -1.15 13.58
CA ALA A 70 -6.43 -0.82 14.44
C ALA A 70 -7.73 -0.61 13.64
N ASN A 71 -7.62 -0.11 12.41
CA ASN A 71 -8.78 0.10 11.52
C ASN A 71 -9.07 -1.10 10.61
N ALA A 72 -8.27 -2.16 10.69
CA ALA A 72 -8.50 -3.38 9.91
C ALA A 72 -9.71 -4.15 10.45
N ARG A 73 -10.42 -4.82 9.55
CA ARG A 73 -11.54 -5.70 9.91
C ARG A 73 -11.10 -6.85 10.83
N ASN A 74 -9.90 -7.36 10.59
CA ASN A 74 -9.25 -8.37 11.44
C ASN A 74 -7.84 -7.90 11.81
N PRO A 75 -7.66 -7.19 12.94
CA PRO A 75 -6.35 -6.72 13.38
C PRO A 75 -5.33 -7.85 13.58
N GLN A 76 -5.80 -9.06 13.91
CA GLN A 76 -4.94 -10.22 14.16
C GLN A 76 -4.09 -10.59 12.93
N ASP A 77 -4.63 -10.44 11.72
CA ASP A 77 -3.88 -10.72 10.50
C ASP A 77 -2.65 -9.79 10.35
N PHE A 78 -2.73 -8.55 10.87
CA PHE A 78 -1.57 -7.65 10.92
C PHE A 78 -0.53 -8.11 11.95
N TYR A 79 -1.00 -8.52 13.14
CA TYR A 79 -0.12 -8.93 14.25
C TYR A 79 0.62 -10.22 13.94
N ASP A 80 0.01 -11.10 13.15
CA ASP A 80 0.57 -12.38 12.73
C ASP A 80 1.55 -12.25 11.54
N CYS A 81 1.65 -11.06 10.91
CA CYS A 81 2.54 -10.86 9.76
C CYS A 81 4.00 -11.17 10.09
N THR A 82 4.72 -11.67 9.08
CA THR A 82 6.16 -11.93 9.23
C THR A 82 6.92 -10.63 9.40
N LEU A 83 7.94 -10.61 10.26
CA LEU A 83 8.79 -9.43 10.49
C LEU A 83 9.46 -8.95 9.22
N GLU A 84 9.85 -9.85 8.34
CA GLU A 84 10.43 -9.52 7.04
C GLU A 84 9.48 -8.72 6.16
N SER A 85 8.19 -9.11 6.12
CA SER A 85 7.18 -8.37 5.34
C SER A 85 6.88 -7.00 5.93
N ILE A 86 6.85 -6.88 7.26
CA ILE A 86 6.75 -5.59 7.94
C ILE A 86 7.94 -4.71 7.57
N GLY A 87 9.16 -5.27 7.62
CA GLY A 87 10.38 -4.56 7.23
C GLY A 87 10.34 -4.04 5.79
N ARG A 88 9.83 -4.84 4.84
CA ARG A 88 9.65 -4.40 3.44
C ARG A 88 8.69 -3.21 3.34
N VAL A 89 7.55 -3.24 4.00
CA VAL A 89 6.60 -2.12 4.01
C VAL A 89 7.22 -0.86 4.60
N VAL A 90 7.98 -1.01 5.69
CA VAL A 90 8.73 0.10 6.29
C VAL A 90 9.72 0.69 5.30
N ALA A 91 10.52 -0.15 4.66
CA ALA A 91 11.53 0.28 3.70
C ALA A 91 10.91 1.06 2.53
N ILE A 92 9.86 0.52 1.91
CA ILE A 92 9.17 1.17 0.79
C ILE A 92 8.52 2.47 1.24
N SER A 93 7.89 2.50 2.42
CA SER A 93 7.28 3.73 2.97
C SER A 93 8.32 4.83 3.20
N ALA A 94 9.51 4.46 3.69
CA ALA A 94 10.60 5.40 3.90
C ALA A 94 11.17 5.95 2.58
N LEU A 95 11.42 5.06 1.62
CA LEU A 95 11.93 5.42 0.29
C LEU A 95 10.97 6.33 -0.45
N THR A 96 9.69 5.99 -0.46
CA THR A 96 8.69 6.78 -1.17
C THR A 96 8.22 8.00 -0.40
N GLY A 97 8.45 8.05 0.93
CA GLY A 97 7.85 9.05 1.81
C GLY A 97 6.32 9.00 1.80
N ILE A 98 5.71 7.92 1.28
CA ILE A 98 4.27 7.71 1.28
C ILE A 98 3.93 6.70 2.36
N MET A 99 3.27 7.16 3.43
CA MET A 99 2.88 6.32 4.55
C MET A 99 1.59 5.56 4.23
N PRO A 100 1.51 4.26 4.58
CA PRO A 100 0.24 3.55 4.54
C PRO A 100 -0.80 4.26 5.42
N SER A 101 -2.02 4.34 4.93
CA SER A 101 -3.13 4.91 5.68
C SER A 101 -4.42 4.17 5.34
N THR A 102 -5.53 4.59 5.93
CA THR A 102 -6.85 4.00 5.71
C THR A 102 -7.80 5.04 5.12
N GLY A 103 -8.85 4.56 4.46
CA GLY A 103 -9.88 5.42 3.88
C GLY A 103 -9.66 5.80 2.43
N ALA A 104 -10.64 6.49 1.87
CA ALA A 104 -10.75 6.76 0.42
C ALA A 104 -9.66 7.69 -0.13
N VAL A 105 -9.00 8.47 0.72
CA VAL A 105 -7.96 9.42 0.31
C VAL A 105 -6.53 8.88 0.49
N ALA A 106 -6.39 7.63 0.95
CA ALA A 106 -5.10 7.01 1.17
C ALA A 106 -4.26 6.97 -0.11
N LEU A 107 -2.98 7.33 0.00
CA LEU A 107 -2.01 7.20 -1.08
C LEU A 107 -1.45 5.79 -1.16
N ALA A 108 -1.33 5.12 -0.02
CA ALA A 108 -0.91 3.73 0.08
C ALA A 108 -1.68 3.01 1.18
N TYR A 109 -1.75 1.69 1.07
CA TYR A 109 -2.33 0.79 2.05
C TYR A 109 -1.29 -0.23 2.49
N ALA A 110 -1.36 -0.64 3.75
CA ALA A 110 -0.72 -1.86 4.23
C ALA A 110 -1.80 -2.95 4.34
N VAL A 111 -1.62 -4.05 3.62
CA VAL A 111 -2.63 -5.11 3.52
C VAL A 111 -2.01 -6.45 3.90
N PRO A 112 -2.47 -7.13 4.96
CA PRO A 112 -2.03 -8.47 5.27
C PRO A 112 -2.62 -9.47 4.27
N ARG A 113 -1.78 -10.30 3.67
CA ARG A 113 -2.19 -11.37 2.76
C ARG A 113 -1.50 -12.67 3.13
N ARG A 114 -2.21 -13.79 3.03
CA ARG A 114 -1.65 -15.13 3.22
C ARG A 114 -1.28 -15.71 1.86
N PRO A 115 0.00 -15.97 1.58
CA PRO A 115 0.44 -16.53 0.29
C PRO A 115 -0.19 -17.90 0.03
N ARG A 116 -0.24 -18.74 1.07
CA ARG A 116 -0.86 -20.07 1.01
C ARG A 116 -1.63 -20.38 2.30
N LYS A 117 -2.56 -21.31 2.20
CA LYS A 117 -3.31 -21.79 3.37
C LYS A 117 -2.34 -22.40 4.40
N GLY A 118 -2.37 -21.89 5.63
CA GLY A 118 -1.52 -22.35 6.73
C GLY A 118 -0.20 -21.57 6.89
N GLU A 119 0.20 -20.75 5.92
CA GLU A 119 1.34 -19.85 6.07
C GLU A 119 0.98 -18.61 6.89
N LYS A 120 2.01 -17.98 7.47
CA LYS A 120 1.84 -16.70 8.16
C LYS A 120 1.49 -15.62 7.13
N PRO A 121 0.63 -14.67 7.50
CA PRO A 121 0.34 -13.56 6.63
C PRO A 121 1.59 -12.73 6.38
N GLN A 122 1.66 -12.13 5.21
CA GLN A 122 2.69 -11.17 4.83
C GLN A 122 2.03 -9.81 4.66
N LEU A 123 2.67 -8.78 5.22
CA LEU A 123 2.23 -7.42 5.03
C LEU A 123 2.70 -6.94 3.66
N GLN A 124 1.77 -6.44 2.84
CA GLN A 124 2.04 -5.90 1.52
C GLN A 124 1.80 -4.40 1.50
N TYR A 125 2.71 -3.68 0.86
CA TYR A 125 2.55 -2.26 0.56
C TYR A 125 1.85 -2.11 -0.78
N MET A 126 0.72 -1.42 -0.80
CA MET A 126 -0.07 -1.21 -2.01
C MET A 126 -0.29 0.28 -2.24
N LEU A 127 0.18 0.79 -3.37
CA LEU A 127 -0.14 2.15 -3.80
C LEU A 127 -1.58 2.23 -4.33
N SER A 128 -2.29 3.28 -3.98
CA SER A 128 -3.52 3.66 -4.69
C SER A 128 -3.16 4.35 -6.01
N HIS A 129 -4.14 4.54 -6.90
CA HIS A 129 -3.94 5.36 -8.11
C HIS A 129 -3.47 6.79 -7.77
N ARG A 130 -3.90 7.33 -6.63
CA ARG A 130 -3.44 8.63 -6.10
C ARG A 130 -1.98 8.58 -5.65
N GLY A 131 -1.56 7.47 -5.04
CA GLY A 131 -0.16 7.26 -4.65
C GLY A 131 0.76 7.17 -5.85
N ILE A 132 0.34 6.46 -6.88
CA ILE A 132 1.07 6.39 -8.15
C ILE A 132 1.21 7.79 -8.76
N ASN A 133 0.13 8.57 -8.76
CA ASN A 133 0.16 9.94 -9.27
C ASN A 133 1.03 10.88 -8.40
N ALA A 134 1.04 10.68 -7.08
CA ALA A 134 1.93 11.43 -6.20
C ALA A 134 3.40 11.18 -6.51
N LEU A 135 3.78 9.95 -6.88
CA LEU A 135 5.14 9.64 -7.35
C LEU A 135 5.44 10.29 -8.70
N ALA A 136 4.50 10.23 -9.64
CA ALA A 136 4.64 10.90 -10.94
C ALA A 136 4.80 12.43 -10.77
N ASN A 137 4.04 13.04 -9.86
CA ASN A 137 4.11 14.47 -9.59
C ASN A 137 5.51 14.89 -9.07
N ARG A 138 6.18 14.05 -8.31
CA ARG A 138 7.58 14.30 -7.88
C ARG A 138 8.55 14.33 -9.05
N ALA A 139 8.28 13.53 -10.08
CA ALA A 139 9.02 13.53 -11.33
C ALA A 139 8.57 14.63 -12.31
N GLY A 140 7.78 15.62 -11.86
CA GLY A 140 7.29 16.71 -12.69
C GLY A 140 6.18 16.31 -13.68
N MET A 141 5.59 15.11 -13.53
CA MET A 141 4.55 14.59 -14.39
C MET A 141 3.25 14.39 -13.60
N HIS A 142 2.12 14.58 -14.26
CA HIS A 142 0.80 14.33 -13.71
C HIS A 142 0.02 13.39 -14.61
N MET A 143 -0.41 12.25 -14.07
CA MET A 143 -1.21 11.27 -14.81
C MET A 143 -2.69 11.46 -14.51
N VAL A 144 -3.49 11.58 -15.57
CA VAL A 144 -4.95 11.64 -15.50
C VAL A 144 -5.51 10.39 -16.15
N ALA A 145 -5.99 9.45 -15.33
CA ALA A 145 -6.69 8.27 -15.83
C ALA A 145 -8.19 8.55 -15.90
N ILE A 146 -8.75 8.41 -17.09
CA ILE A 146 -10.13 8.72 -17.40
C ILE A 146 -10.82 7.41 -17.81
N PRO A 147 -11.70 6.85 -16.98
CA PRO A 147 -12.49 5.70 -17.37
C PRO A 147 -13.52 6.12 -18.42
N ILE A 148 -13.59 5.36 -19.49
CA ILE A 148 -14.47 5.62 -20.64
C ILE A 148 -15.55 4.54 -20.65
N SER A 149 -16.79 4.99 -20.76
CA SER A 149 -17.97 4.15 -20.73
C SER A 149 -18.31 3.59 -22.11
N ASN A 150 -19.13 2.54 -22.16
CA ASN A 150 -19.63 2.01 -23.42
C ASN A 150 -20.58 2.97 -24.18
N TRP A 151 -21.17 3.92 -23.47
CA TRP A 151 -22.03 4.97 -24.06
C TRP A 151 -21.29 6.22 -24.53
N ASP A 152 -19.99 6.36 -24.16
CA ASP A 152 -19.15 7.45 -24.62
C ASP A 152 -18.80 7.26 -26.10
N LYS A 153 -18.78 8.34 -26.88
CA LYS A 153 -18.39 8.28 -28.29
C LYS A 153 -16.88 8.34 -28.42
N VAL A 154 -16.34 7.27 -28.96
CA VAL A 154 -14.91 7.10 -29.15
C VAL A 154 -14.63 6.79 -30.61
N LYS A 155 -13.68 7.51 -31.20
CA LYS A 155 -13.20 7.31 -32.57
C LYS A 155 -11.74 6.86 -32.55
N THR A 156 -11.40 5.94 -33.41
CA THR A 156 -10.01 5.56 -33.65
C THR A 156 -9.54 6.20 -34.93
N THR A 157 -8.40 6.91 -34.89
CA THR A 157 -7.77 7.51 -36.09
C THR A 157 -7.11 6.40 -36.93
N GLU A 158 -6.72 6.78 -38.15
CA GLU A 158 -5.97 5.88 -39.06
C GLU A 158 -4.60 5.46 -38.44
N THR A 159 -4.03 6.30 -37.59
CA THR A 159 -2.79 6.03 -36.84
C THR A 159 -2.98 5.14 -35.61
N GLY A 160 -4.23 4.74 -35.32
CA GLY A 160 -4.56 3.91 -34.15
C GLY A 160 -4.74 4.70 -32.84
N GLU A 161 -4.70 6.03 -32.89
CA GLU A 161 -4.98 6.85 -31.71
C GLU A 161 -6.48 6.82 -31.40
N VAL A 162 -6.81 6.79 -30.12
CA VAL A 162 -8.18 6.81 -29.65
C VAL A 162 -8.52 8.22 -29.19
N ILE A 163 -9.57 8.79 -29.80
CA ILE A 163 -10.10 10.11 -29.49
C ILE A 163 -11.47 9.94 -28.83
N VAL A 164 -11.67 10.57 -27.69
CA VAL A 164 -12.98 10.64 -27.03
C VAL A 164 -13.69 11.90 -27.55
N GLU A 165 -14.73 11.73 -28.38
CA GLU A 165 -15.46 12.82 -28.97
C GLU A 165 -16.54 13.41 -28.04
N GLU A 166 -17.27 12.51 -27.36
CA GLU A 166 -18.30 12.90 -26.39
C GLU A 166 -18.19 11.98 -25.17
N ARG A 167 -18.26 12.56 -24.00
CA ARG A 167 -18.22 11.85 -22.73
C ARG A 167 -19.29 12.37 -21.79
N ASP A 168 -20.05 11.46 -21.19
CA ASP A 168 -20.96 11.78 -20.11
C ASP A 168 -20.17 11.77 -18.77
N ILE A 169 -19.79 12.97 -18.31
CA ILE A 169 -19.00 13.14 -17.08
C ILE A 169 -19.82 12.84 -15.81
N ASP A 170 -21.15 12.91 -15.90
CA ASP A 170 -22.04 12.67 -14.76
C ASP A 170 -22.35 11.18 -14.58
N LYS A 171 -22.03 10.38 -15.59
CA LYS A 171 -22.26 8.94 -15.59
C LYS A 171 -21.00 8.13 -15.85
N PRO A 172 -20.02 8.15 -14.92
CA PRO A 172 -18.81 7.32 -15.07
C PRO A 172 -19.15 5.83 -14.98
N PRO A 173 -18.41 4.94 -15.67
CA PRO A 173 -18.61 3.50 -15.58
C PRO A 173 -18.28 3.01 -14.16
N LYS A 174 -19.14 2.17 -13.60
CA LYS A 174 -18.98 1.60 -12.25
C LYS A 174 -18.66 0.11 -12.27
N THR A 175 -19.05 -0.55 -13.34
CA THR A 175 -18.94 -2.01 -13.49
C THR A 175 -18.10 -2.37 -14.71
N GLU A 176 -17.72 -3.65 -14.78
CA GLU A 176 -17.02 -4.20 -15.94
C GLU A 176 -17.80 -3.98 -17.24
N ASP A 177 -19.11 -4.27 -17.22
CA ASP A 177 -19.94 -4.18 -18.42
C ASP A 177 -20.09 -2.77 -18.94
N GLU A 178 -19.99 -1.80 -18.06
CA GLU A 178 -20.08 -0.39 -18.39
C GLU A 178 -18.75 0.19 -18.92
N LEU A 179 -17.61 -0.40 -18.56
CA LEU A 179 -16.30 0.07 -18.96
C LEU A 179 -15.97 -0.35 -20.39
N ARG A 180 -15.55 0.61 -21.22
CA ARG A 180 -14.95 0.39 -22.55
C ARG A 180 -13.43 0.31 -22.50
N GLY A 181 -12.80 1.12 -21.65
CA GLY A 181 -11.37 1.21 -21.43
C GLY A 181 -10.99 2.42 -20.60
N VAL A 182 -9.71 2.69 -20.50
CA VAL A 182 -9.20 3.87 -19.79
C VAL A 182 -8.32 4.70 -20.73
N MET A 183 -8.69 5.97 -20.90
CA MET A 183 -7.82 6.96 -21.52
C MET A 183 -6.85 7.49 -20.47
N LEU A 184 -5.56 7.45 -20.76
CA LEU A 184 -4.54 8.03 -19.92
C LEU A 184 -3.93 9.26 -20.58
N LEU A 185 -3.84 10.35 -19.84
CA LEU A 185 -3.13 11.56 -20.23
C LEU A 185 -1.97 11.77 -19.27
N VAL A 186 -0.78 11.96 -19.80
CA VAL A 186 0.40 12.36 -19.03
C VAL A 186 0.66 13.82 -19.32
N LYS A 187 0.62 14.64 -18.29
CA LYS A 187 0.80 16.09 -18.35
C LYS A 187 2.07 16.48 -17.63
N GLN A 188 2.78 17.45 -18.18
CA GLN A 188 3.86 18.13 -17.50
C GLN A 188 3.27 19.02 -16.41
N LEU A 189 3.80 18.90 -15.18
CA LEU A 189 3.15 19.51 -14.01
C LEU A 189 3.21 21.05 -14.03
N ASP A 190 4.32 21.61 -14.49
CA ASP A 190 4.59 23.05 -14.54
C ASP A 190 3.80 23.78 -15.64
N THR A 191 3.67 23.17 -16.81
CA THR A 191 3.03 23.77 -17.97
C THR A 191 1.58 23.32 -18.18
N GLY A 192 1.17 22.22 -17.55
CA GLY A 192 -0.11 21.56 -17.80
C GLY A 192 -0.22 20.92 -19.20
N ARG A 193 0.85 21.01 -20.03
CA ARG A 193 0.87 20.45 -21.38
C ARG A 193 0.78 18.93 -21.34
N THR A 194 -0.09 18.36 -22.17
CA THR A 194 -0.11 16.91 -22.39
C THR A 194 1.09 16.51 -23.22
N VAL A 195 1.95 15.67 -22.66
CA VAL A 195 3.18 15.14 -23.31
C VAL A 195 2.95 13.77 -23.93
N CYS A 196 2.01 13.01 -23.39
CA CYS A 196 1.61 11.72 -23.91
C CYS A 196 0.13 11.47 -23.63
N SER A 197 -0.52 10.80 -24.56
CA SER A 197 -1.86 10.24 -24.36
C SER A 197 -1.85 8.78 -24.81
N GLY A 198 -2.64 7.95 -24.17
CA GLY A 198 -2.70 6.55 -24.52
C GLY A 198 -4.01 5.90 -24.13
N TRP A 199 -4.35 4.83 -24.82
CA TRP A 199 -5.53 4.02 -24.57
C TRP A 199 -5.16 2.68 -23.95
N VAL A 200 -5.79 2.37 -22.85
CA VAL A 200 -5.69 1.05 -22.24
C VAL A 200 -7.02 0.33 -22.39
N ALA A 201 -7.01 -0.68 -23.25
CA ALA A 201 -8.22 -1.43 -23.59
C ALA A 201 -8.72 -2.23 -22.36
N LYS A 202 -10.04 -2.41 -22.29
CA LYS A 202 -10.70 -3.24 -21.28
C LYS A 202 -10.08 -4.65 -21.19
N SER A 203 -9.73 -5.26 -22.32
CA SER A 203 -9.11 -6.60 -22.35
C SER A 203 -7.83 -6.67 -21.54
N LEU A 204 -6.92 -5.68 -21.65
CA LEU A 204 -5.69 -5.62 -20.86
C LEU A 204 -5.95 -5.43 -19.35
N ILE A 205 -6.98 -4.66 -19.01
CA ILE A 205 -7.39 -4.46 -17.62
C ILE A 205 -7.90 -5.79 -17.03
N LEU A 206 -8.70 -6.54 -17.80
CA LEU A 206 -9.24 -7.80 -17.38
C LEU A 206 -8.18 -8.92 -17.31
N GLU A 207 -7.17 -8.90 -18.20
CA GLU A 207 -6.01 -9.79 -18.08
C GLU A 207 -5.27 -9.56 -16.75
N ARG A 208 -5.05 -8.29 -16.37
CA ARG A 208 -4.42 -7.99 -15.08
C ARG A 208 -5.28 -8.39 -13.89
N ARG A 209 -6.60 -8.20 -13.98
CA ARG A 209 -7.53 -8.68 -12.95
C ARG A 209 -7.44 -10.21 -12.80
N ALA A 210 -7.38 -10.94 -13.90
CA ALA A 210 -7.28 -12.39 -13.90
C ALA A 210 -5.99 -12.91 -13.25
N MET A 211 -4.93 -12.08 -13.18
CA MET A 211 -3.70 -12.40 -12.46
C MET A 211 -3.78 -12.08 -10.96
N SER A 212 -4.84 -11.41 -10.49
CA SER A 212 -4.99 -11.05 -9.08
C SER A 212 -5.44 -12.25 -8.25
N ASP A 213 -4.60 -12.66 -7.30
CA ASP A 213 -4.93 -13.75 -6.38
C ASP A 213 -6.16 -13.44 -5.53
N GLY A 214 -6.33 -12.18 -5.11
CA GLY A 214 -7.50 -11.73 -4.35
C GLY A 214 -8.78 -11.92 -5.15
N TYR A 215 -8.80 -11.49 -6.40
CA TYR A 215 -9.93 -11.66 -7.30
C TYR A 215 -10.25 -13.15 -7.54
N ASN A 216 -9.22 -13.93 -7.88
CA ASN A 216 -9.38 -15.37 -8.12
C ASN A 216 -9.83 -16.13 -6.87
N TYR A 217 -9.41 -15.69 -5.68
CA TYR A 217 -9.91 -16.24 -4.43
C TYR A 217 -11.38 -15.89 -4.22
N ALA A 218 -11.78 -14.63 -4.41
CA ALA A 218 -13.15 -14.17 -4.23
C ALA A 218 -14.12 -14.89 -5.18
N GLU A 219 -13.72 -15.08 -6.45
CA GLU A 219 -14.50 -15.84 -7.44
C GLU A 219 -14.64 -17.31 -7.03
N ARG A 220 -13.57 -17.97 -6.61
CA ARG A 220 -13.63 -19.38 -6.16
C ARG A 220 -14.42 -19.57 -4.87
N ALA A 221 -14.32 -18.62 -3.95
CA ALA A 221 -15.06 -18.66 -2.69
C ALA A 221 -16.57 -18.47 -2.90
N GLY A 222 -16.96 -17.72 -3.93
CA GLY A 222 -18.34 -17.57 -4.38
C GLY A 222 -19.31 -16.94 -3.35
N ASN A 223 -18.77 -16.35 -2.27
CA ASN A 223 -19.58 -15.74 -1.22
C ASN A 223 -19.41 -14.23 -1.18
N ASP A 224 -20.45 -13.54 -0.72
CA ASP A 224 -20.49 -12.07 -0.67
C ASP A 224 -19.36 -11.47 0.18
N TYR A 225 -18.98 -12.18 1.25
CA TYR A 225 -17.88 -11.71 2.11
C TYR A 225 -16.55 -11.61 1.37
N ALA A 226 -16.18 -12.62 0.58
CA ALA A 226 -14.95 -12.62 -0.18
C ALA A 226 -14.97 -11.54 -1.27
N LYS A 227 -16.11 -11.36 -1.95
CA LYS A 227 -16.31 -10.31 -2.95
C LYS A 227 -16.28 -8.91 -2.33
N ASP A 228 -16.90 -8.69 -1.19
CA ASP A 228 -16.90 -7.42 -0.47
C ASP A 228 -15.51 -7.01 0.05
N THR A 229 -14.60 -7.96 0.19
CA THR A 229 -13.23 -7.70 0.65
C THR A 229 -12.24 -7.57 -0.50
N ASP A 230 -12.61 -8.01 -1.71
CA ASP A 230 -11.74 -7.91 -2.87
C ASP A 230 -11.86 -6.53 -3.55
N PRO A 231 -10.73 -5.84 -3.79
CA PRO A 231 -10.73 -4.52 -4.41
C PRO A 231 -11.33 -4.47 -5.81
N TRP A 232 -11.19 -5.54 -6.61
CA TRP A 232 -11.73 -5.59 -7.97
C TRP A 232 -13.25 -5.67 -8.00
N HIS A 233 -13.86 -6.34 -7.03
CA HIS A 233 -15.31 -6.38 -6.91
C HIS A 233 -15.88 -5.07 -6.37
N LYS A 234 -15.18 -4.48 -5.39
CA LYS A 234 -15.69 -3.31 -4.67
C LYS A 234 -15.42 -1.99 -5.37
N TRP A 235 -14.24 -1.87 -6.01
CA TRP A 235 -13.76 -0.61 -6.61
C TRP A 235 -13.20 -0.89 -8.00
N PHE A 236 -14.02 -1.49 -8.85
CA PHE A 236 -13.60 -1.90 -10.19
C PHE A 236 -12.96 -0.77 -11.00
N THR A 237 -13.60 0.40 -11.02
CA THR A 237 -13.14 1.55 -11.80
C THR A 237 -11.79 2.09 -11.29
N GLU A 238 -11.61 2.15 -9.99
CA GLU A 238 -10.34 2.58 -9.37
C GLU A 238 -9.22 1.59 -9.66
N GLN A 239 -9.51 0.29 -9.64
CA GLN A 239 -8.54 -0.74 -10.02
C GLN A 239 -8.22 -0.68 -11.52
N ALA A 240 -9.19 -0.40 -12.37
CA ALA A 240 -8.97 -0.19 -13.80
C ALA A 240 -8.07 1.02 -14.06
N MET A 241 -8.32 2.15 -13.38
CA MET A 241 -7.47 3.35 -13.47
C MET A 241 -6.06 3.07 -12.95
N LYS A 242 -5.91 2.39 -11.80
CA LYS A 242 -4.61 1.98 -11.26
C LYS A 242 -3.84 1.13 -12.26
N THR A 243 -4.50 0.14 -12.84
CA THR A 243 -3.92 -0.76 -13.85
C THR A 243 -3.44 0.02 -15.08
N ALA A 244 -4.23 0.99 -15.56
CA ALA A 244 -3.85 1.84 -16.68
C ALA A 244 -2.61 2.69 -16.37
N MET A 245 -2.51 3.25 -15.16
CA MET A 245 -1.33 4.01 -14.74
C MET A 245 -0.07 3.13 -14.69
N HIS A 246 -0.15 1.93 -14.12
CA HIS A 246 0.96 0.97 -14.15
C HIS A 246 1.37 0.58 -15.56
N TYR A 247 0.39 0.34 -16.43
CA TYR A 247 0.65 0.04 -17.84
C TYR A 247 1.40 1.18 -18.54
N ALA A 248 1.00 2.42 -18.31
CA ALA A 248 1.63 3.59 -18.89
C ALA A 248 3.09 3.77 -18.44
N ILE A 249 3.38 3.54 -17.15
CA ILE A 249 4.75 3.58 -16.62
C ILE A 249 5.57 2.46 -17.26
N GLY A 250 5.03 1.24 -17.31
CA GLY A 250 5.71 0.09 -17.92
C GLY A 250 5.97 0.26 -19.43
N ARG A 251 5.17 1.08 -20.12
CA ARG A 251 5.36 1.43 -21.55
C ARG A 251 6.21 2.69 -21.77
N GLY A 252 6.67 3.34 -20.69
CA GLY A 252 7.45 4.57 -20.79
C GLY A 252 6.64 5.80 -21.21
N TRP A 253 5.30 5.76 -21.11
CA TRP A 253 4.45 6.95 -21.36
C TRP A 253 4.63 8.00 -20.27
N CYS A 254 4.92 7.56 -19.04
CA CYS A 254 5.32 8.40 -17.94
C CYS A 254 6.66 7.91 -17.43
N VAL A 255 7.69 8.71 -17.62
CA VAL A 255 9.03 8.40 -17.12
C VAL A 255 9.13 8.94 -15.69
N ILE A 256 9.35 8.06 -14.75
CA ILE A 256 9.61 8.40 -13.35
C ILE A 256 11.10 8.15 -13.12
N ASP A 257 11.89 9.22 -13.12
CA ASP A 257 13.36 9.15 -12.97
C ASP A 257 13.81 8.87 -11.53
N ASP A 258 12.86 8.86 -10.59
CA ASP A 258 13.12 8.56 -9.20
C ASP A 258 13.28 7.04 -9.01
N THR A 259 14.52 6.60 -8.77
CA THR A 259 14.87 5.20 -8.55
C THR A 259 14.08 4.59 -7.37
N GLU A 260 13.77 5.39 -6.36
CA GLU A 260 13.03 4.95 -5.18
C GLU A 260 11.55 4.77 -5.50
N ALA A 261 10.97 5.69 -6.28
CA ALA A 261 9.61 5.56 -6.79
C ALA A 261 9.45 4.34 -7.70
N VAL A 262 10.43 4.05 -8.55
CA VAL A 262 10.44 2.87 -9.41
C VAL A 262 10.47 1.58 -8.58
N ARG A 263 11.27 1.51 -7.52
CA ARG A 263 11.29 0.37 -6.61
C ARG A 263 9.95 0.16 -5.90
N ALA A 264 9.30 1.24 -5.48
CA ALA A 264 7.97 1.15 -4.85
C ALA A 264 6.89 0.65 -5.83
N LEU A 265 6.93 1.12 -7.07
CA LEU A 265 6.03 0.67 -8.13
C LEU A 265 6.27 -0.81 -8.46
N GLN A 266 7.52 -1.25 -8.50
CA GLN A 266 7.87 -2.66 -8.69
C GLN A 266 7.38 -3.53 -7.53
N ALA A 267 7.52 -3.06 -6.29
CA ALA A 267 7.02 -3.77 -5.12
C ALA A 267 5.48 -3.89 -5.12
N ASP A 268 4.78 -2.85 -5.57
CA ASP A 268 3.31 -2.88 -5.71
C ASP A 268 2.87 -3.89 -6.79
N VAL A 269 3.57 -3.92 -7.94
CA VAL A 269 3.31 -4.92 -9.00
C VAL A 269 3.61 -6.33 -8.53
N GLN A 270 4.72 -6.55 -7.79
CA GLN A 270 5.06 -7.85 -7.23
C GLN A 270 4.06 -8.32 -6.17
N SER A 271 3.40 -7.39 -5.49
CA SER A 271 2.35 -7.74 -4.53
C SER A 271 1.11 -8.32 -5.20
N ASP A 272 0.87 -7.98 -6.46
CA ASP A 272 -0.25 -8.52 -7.25
C ASP A 272 0.11 -9.87 -7.94
N ILE A 273 1.42 -10.23 -7.97
CA ILE A 273 1.93 -11.43 -8.65
C ILE A 273 2.68 -12.30 -7.62
N ILE A 274 1.97 -13.07 -6.84
CA ILE A 274 2.62 -13.98 -5.87
C ILE A 274 2.97 -15.35 -6.48
N ASP A 275 2.64 -15.71 -7.69
CA ASP A 275 3.06 -17.00 -8.30
C ASP A 275 3.05 -17.00 -9.85
N GLY A 276 3.39 -15.90 -10.49
CA GLY A 276 3.58 -15.84 -11.94
C GLY A 276 5.00 -15.36 -12.28
N GLU A 277 5.63 -16.04 -13.18
CA GLU A 277 6.94 -15.71 -13.74
C GLU A 277 7.13 -14.20 -13.90
N VAL A 278 8.12 -13.65 -13.20
CA VAL A 278 8.49 -12.24 -13.30
C VAL A 278 8.84 -11.95 -14.75
N VAL A 279 7.94 -11.39 -15.50
CA VAL A 279 8.27 -10.78 -16.81
C VAL A 279 9.16 -9.58 -16.48
N ARG A 280 10.48 -9.82 -16.47
CA ARG A 280 11.47 -8.76 -16.38
C ARG A 280 11.19 -7.78 -17.50
N PRO A 281 11.01 -6.48 -17.25
CA PRO A 281 10.94 -5.50 -18.31
C PRO A 281 12.29 -5.56 -19.04
N GLN A 282 12.31 -6.14 -20.23
CA GLN A 282 13.39 -5.97 -21.18
C GLN A 282 13.26 -4.57 -21.77
N GLY A 283 13.71 -3.59 -21.03
CA GLY A 283 13.81 -2.21 -21.46
C GLY A 283 15.17 -1.67 -21.08
N ARG A 284 16.14 -1.91 -21.96
CA ARG A 284 17.41 -1.19 -21.94
C ARG A 284 17.09 0.27 -22.26
N LEU A 285 17.06 1.13 -21.25
CA LEU A 285 17.04 2.57 -21.45
C LEU A 285 18.31 2.97 -22.17
N VAL A 286 18.23 3.15 -23.48
CA VAL A 286 19.25 3.84 -24.25
C VAL A 286 19.02 5.33 -24.01
N ALA A 287 19.86 5.92 -23.18
CA ALA A 287 20.00 7.36 -23.12
C ALA A 287 20.36 7.85 -24.52
N LYS A 288 19.44 8.54 -25.20
CA LYS A 288 19.77 9.33 -26.37
C LYS A 288 20.48 10.58 -25.87
N GLU A 289 21.80 10.61 -26.05
CA GLU A 289 22.55 11.86 -26.04
C GLU A 289 21.88 12.82 -27.02
N VAL A 290 21.40 13.92 -26.51
CA VAL A 290 21.01 15.08 -27.31
C VAL A 290 22.32 15.77 -27.62
N ALA A 291 22.87 15.53 -28.83
CA ALA A 291 23.92 16.36 -29.39
C ALA A 291 23.34 17.73 -29.77
N GLU A 292 24.11 18.75 -29.47
CA GLU A 292 23.91 20.19 -29.65
C GLU A 292 23.32 20.62 -31.01
#